data_da1c4910353172ea08a6cd6a4336d51f
#
_entry.id   da1c4910353172ea08a6cd6a4336d51f
#
_cell.length_a   1.000
_cell.length_b   1.000
_cell.length_c   1.000
_cell.angle_alpha   90.00
_cell.angle_beta   90.00
_cell.angle_gamma   90.00
#
_symmetry.space_group_name_H-M   'P 1'
#
loop_
_entity.id
_entity.type
_entity.pdbx_description
1 polymer ?
#
loop_
_entity_poly.entity_id
_entity_poly.type
_entity_poly.pdbx_seq_one_letter_code
_entity_poly.pdbx_strand_id
1 'polypeptide(L)'
;MQVVFDGRCFGCGADNPDGLQLRFDEVDGTAVTELEVPSRFQSWQGVVHGGMVALMLDEAISWAAWNAGRPGVTGRLEVKYRQPLHVGERVRLTGRVDNLRRTLVYATAFIDRIADGGRVAEATATLMVREVDLQARR
;
A
#
# COMPACT_ATOMS: atom_id res chain seq x y z
N MET A 1 -15.04 -8.43 14.94
CA MET A 1 -14.23 -7.19 15.03
C MET A 1 -14.70 -6.22 13.95
N GLN A 2 -15.09 -5.06 14.33
CA GLN A 2 -15.39 -3.98 13.40
C GLN A 2 -14.13 -3.14 13.20
N VAL A 3 -13.80 -2.86 11.95
CA VAL A 3 -12.67 -2.00 11.60
C VAL A 3 -13.20 -0.58 11.38
N VAL A 4 -12.65 0.38 12.08
CA VAL A 4 -13.01 1.80 11.95
C VAL A 4 -11.81 2.57 11.43
N PHE A 5 -12.02 3.36 10.38
CA PHE A 5 -11.00 4.25 9.85
C PHE A 5 -11.17 5.64 10.47
N ASP A 6 -10.21 6.08 11.26
CA ASP A 6 -10.26 7.34 12.03
C ASP A 6 -9.37 8.45 11.51
N GLY A 7 -8.79 8.28 10.31
CA GLY A 7 -7.88 9.25 9.70
C GLY A 7 -6.44 9.18 10.22
N ARG A 8 -6.11 8.23 11.08
CA ARG A 8 -4.78 8.13 11.72
C ARG A 8 -3.93 6.98 11.21
N CYS A 9 -4.35 6.31 10.14
CA CYS A 9 -3.53 5.26 9.53
C CYS A 9 -2.13 5.78 9.22
N PHE A 10 -1.12 5.02 9.58
CA PHE A 10 0.27 5.40 9.32
C PHE A 10 0.58 5.49 7.82
N GLY A 11 -0.08 4.69 7.00
CA GLY A 11 0.12 4.71 5.55
C GLY A 11 -0.68 5.81 4.84
N CYS A 12 -1.96 5.96 5.16
CA CYS A 12 -2.88 6.79 4.38
C CYS A 12 -3.73 7.78 5.20
N GLY A 13 -3.52 7.86 6.51
CA GLY A 13 -4.29 8.77 7.36
C GLY A 13 -3.89 10.22 7.17
N ALA A 14 -4.84 11.06 6.74
CA ALA A 14 -4.61 12.49 6.54
C ALA A 14 -4.32 13.22 7.87
N ASP A 15 -4.78 12.65 8.99
CA ASP A 15 -4.63 13.24 10.32
C ASP A 15 -3.42 12.69 11.09
N ASN A 16 -2.59 11.86 10.45
CA ASN A 16 -1.35 11.36 11.05
C ASN A 16 -0.14 12.10 10.46
N PRO A 17 0.42 13.08 11.17
CA PRO A 17 1.56 13.86 10.65
C PRO A 17 2.85 13.04 10.55
N ASP A 18 2.97 11.93 11.25
CA ASP A 18 4.15 11.06 11.22
C ASP A 18 4.10 10.02 10.09
N GLY A 19 2.92 9.84 9.48
CA GLY A 19 2.69 8.86 8.44
C GLY A 19 3.05 9.36 7.03
N LEU A 20 2.79 8.51 6.04
CA LEU A 20 3.02 8.86 4.63
C LEU A 20 1.93 9.72 4.02
N GLN A 21 0.75 9.73 4.61
CA GLN A 21 -0.42 10.44 4.08
C GLN A 21 -0.70 10.14 2.60
N LEU A 22 -0.54 8.88 2.22
CA LEU A 22 -0.74 8.41 0.85
C LEU A 22 -2.17 8.61 0.39
N ARG A 23 -2.34 9.09 -0.84
CA ARG A 23 -3.63 9.19 -1.50
C ARG A 23 -3.58 8.39 -2.79
N PHE A 24 -4.46 7.41 -2.90
CA PHE A 24 -4.54 6.56 -4.08
C PHE A 24 -5.67 6.99 -4.98
N ASP A 25 -5.37 7.09 -6.27
CA ASP A 25 -6.37 7.22 -7.32
C ASP A 25 -6.79 5.84 -7.80
N GLU A 26 -8.02 5.73 -8.28
CA GLU A 26 -8.49 4.53 -8.96
C GLU A 26 -8.34 4.74 -10.47
N VAL A 27 -7.56 3.86 -11.11
CA VAL A 27 -7.34 3.86 -12.54
C VAL A 27 -7.63 2.47 -13.09
N ASP A 28 -8.72 2.32 -13.85
CA ASP A 28 -9.14 1.04 -14.43
C ASP A 28 -9.20 -0.10 -13.40
N GLY A 29 -9.76 0.18 -12.23
CA GLY A 29 -9.88 -0.79 -11.13
C GLY A 29 -8.62 -1.01 -10.30
N THR A 30 -7.50 -0.37 -10.65
CA THR A 30 -6.28 -0.40 -9.86
C THR A 30 -6.18 0.79 -8.92
N ALA A 31 -5.50 0.61 -7.79
CA ALA A 31 -5.14 1.71 -6.90
C ALA A 31 -3.73 2.18 -7.27
N VAL A 32 -3.56 3.48 -7.53
CA VAL A 32 -2.28 4.04 -7.97
C VAL A 32 -1.96 5.30 -7.18
N THR A 33 -0.72 5.43 -6.74
CA THR A 33 -0.19 6.69 -6.20
C THR A 33 1.29 6.84 -6.52
N GLU A 34 1.78 8.05 -6.41
CA GLU A 34 3.19 8.36 -6.57
C GLU A 34 3.69 9.14 -5.36
N LEU A 35 4.93 8.90 -4.96
CA LEU A 35 5.55 9.64 -3.87
C LEU A 35 7.05 9.71 -4.05
N GLU A 36 7.64 10.73 -3.42
CA GLU A 36 9.06 10.78 -3.11
C GLU A 36 9.28 10.17 -1.73
N VAL A 37 10.17 9.18 -1.64
CA VAL A 37 10.38 8.47 -0.37
C VAL A 37 11.14 9.36 0.60
N PRO A 38 10.55 9.71 1.76
CA PRO A 38 11.19 10.61 2.70
C PRO A 38 12.40 9.98 3.40
N SER A 39 13.37 10.83 3.75
CA SER A 39 14.62 10.40 4.39
C SER A 39 14.42 9.71 5.74
N ARG A 40 13.32 10.00 6.44
CA ARG A 40 13.01 9.36 7.73
C ARG A 40 12.72 7.87 7.63
N PHE A 41 12.57 7.34 6.40
CA PHE A 41 12.35 5.91 6.15
C PHE A 41 13.64 5.12 5.92
N GLN A 42 14.77 5.74 6.23
CA GLN A 42 16.06 5.13 6.08
C GLN A 42 16.29 3.94 7.04
N SER A 43 16.95 2.90 6.52
CA SER A 43 17.59 1.85 7.31
C SER A 43 19.12 2.04 7.29
N TRP A 44 19.82 1.36 6.38
CA TRP A 44 21.21 1.69 6.07
C TRP A 44 21.30 3.08 5.45
N GLN A 45 22.46 3.70 5.52
CA GLN A 45 22.64 5.05 5.01
C GLN A 45 22.12 5.18 3.56
N GLY A 46 21.11 6.02 3.37
CA GLY A 46 20.49 6.28 2.08
C GLY A 46 19.53 5.22 1.56
N VAL A 47 19.41 4.08 2.23
CA VAL A 47 18.55 2.97 1.79
C VAL A 47 17.23 2.97 2.56
N VAL A 48 16.12 2.86 1.84
CA VAL A 48 14.79 2.77 2.44
C VAL A 48 14.65 1.45 3.20
N HIS A 49 14.12 1.52 4.42
CA HIS A 49 13.89 0.37 5.26
C HIS A 49 12.95 -0.63 4.55
N GLY A 50 13.32 -1.92 4.57
CA GLY A 50 12.51 -2.96 3.93
C GLY A 50 11.10 -3.07 4.47
N GLY A 51 10.91 -2.80 5.76
CA GLY A 51 9.58 -2.73 6.36
C GLY A 51 8.73 -1.58 5.82
N MET A 52 9.33 -0.46 5.46
CA MET A 52 8.62 0.66 4.82
C MET A 52 8.22 0.33 3.37
N VAL A 53 9.06 -0.40 2.66
CA VAL A 53 8.70 -0.95 1.35
C VAL A 53 7.49 -1.87 1.47
N ALA A 54 7.48 -2.77 2.45
CA ALA A 54 6.35 -3.66 2.73
C ALA A 54 5.08 -2.88 3.09
N LEU A 55 5.20 -1.82 3.90
CA LEU A 55 4.07 -0.96 4.26
C LEU A 55 3.45 -0.29 3.02
N MET A 56 4.25 0.23 2.13
CA MET A 56 3.77 0.87 0.91
C MET A 56 3.02 -0.12 0.01
N LEU A 57 3.53 -1.34 -0.11
CA LEU A 57 2.86 -2.42 -0.85
C LEU A 57 1.54 -2.82 -0.19
N ASP A 58 1.52 -2.96 1.12
CA ASP A 58 0.32 -3.30 1.88
C ASP A 58 -0.77 -2.22 1.74
N GLU A 59 -0.39 -0.95 1.74
CA GLU A 59 -1.32 0.16 1.50
C GLU A 59 -1.93 0.11 0.11
N ALA A 60 -1.13 -0.14 -0.93
CA ALA A 60 -1.65 -0.27 -2.29
C ALA A 60 -2.65 -1.42 -2.41
N ILE A 61 -2.38 -2.54 -1.78
CA ILE A 61 -3.27 -3.70 -1.73
C ILE A 61 -4.57 -3.36 -0.99
N SER A 62 -4.46 -2.71 0.16
CA SER A 62 -5.62 -2.33 0.98
C SER A 62 -6.55 -1.37 0.24
N TRP A 63 -6.00 -0.42 -0.51
CA TRP A 63 -6.80 0.49 -1.31
C TRP A 63 -7.43 -0.18 -2.52
N ALA A 64 -6.74 -1.12 -3.16
CA ALA A 64 -7.33 -1.93 -4.23
C ALA A 64 -8.53 -2.74 -3.71
N ALA A 65 -8.40 -3.37 -2.55
CA ALA A 65 -9.49 -4.09 -1.91
C ALA A 65 -10.66 -3.17 -1.53
N TRP A 66 -10.36 -1.98 -1.01
CA TRP A 66 -11.37 -0.96 -0.73
C TRP A 66 -12.15 -0.58 -1.99
N ASN A 67 -11.45 -0.29 -3.09
CA ASN A 67 -12.06 0.10 -4.35
C ASN A 67 -12.93 -1.02 -4.94
N ALA A 68 -12.60 -2.28 -4.65
CA ALA A 68 -13.40 -3.44 -5.04
C ALA A 68 -14.62 -3.68 -4.11
N GLY A 69 -14.85 -2.81 -3.12
CA GLY A 69 -15.93 -2.97 -2.15
C GLY A 69 -15.68 -4.08 -1.11
N ARG A 70 -14.43 -4.47 -0.92
CA ARG A 70 -14.02 -5.57 -0.04
C ARG A 70 -12.92 -5.14 0.93
N PRO A 71 -13.17 -4.10 1.76
CA PRO A 71 -12.18 -3.69 2.75
C PRO A 71 -11.92 -4.83 3.74
N GLY A 72 -10.68 -4.98 4.14
CA GLY A 72 -10.31 -6.07 5.01
C GLY A 72 -9.01 -5.82 5.76
N VAL A 73 -8.62 -6.84 6.51
CA VAL A 73 -7.37 -6.86 7.27
C VAL A 73 -6.41 -7.83 6.59
N THR A 74 -5.17 -7.41 6.42
CA THR A 74 -4.14 -8.26 5.82
C THR A 74 -3.87 -9.47 6.69
N GLY A 75 -4.08 -10.65 6.13
CA GLY A 75 -3.82 -11.93 6.79
C GLY A 75 -2.49 -12.53 6.38
N ARG A 76 -2.03 -12.25 5.17
CA ARG A 76 -0.75 -12.71 4.63
C ARG A 76 -0.22 -11.69 3.65
N LEU A 77 1.06 -11.37 3.76
CA LEU A 77 1.77 -10.51 2.82
C LEU A 77 3.10 -11.16 2.49
N GLU A 78 3.34 -11.43 1.20
CA GLU A 78 4.62 -11.94 0.70
C GLU A 78 5.25 -10.87 -0.18
N VAL A 79 6.44 -10.41 0.19
CA VAL A 79 7.17 -9.36 -0.52
C VAL A 79 8.41 -9.95 -1.17
N LYS A 80 8.59 -9.61 -2.46
CA LYS A 80 9.83 -9.89 -3.19
C LYS A 80 10.53 -8.56 -3.45
N TYR A 81 11.71 -8.42 -2.86
CA TYR A 81 12.58 -7.26 -3.03
C TYR A 81 13.48 -7.49 -4.24
N ARG A 82 13.36 -6.64 -5.25
CA ARG A 82 14.12 -6.79 -6.51
C ARG A 82 15.36 -5.92 -6.55
N GLN A 83 15.24 -4.68 -6.09
CA GLN A 83 16.32 -3.70 -6.09
C GLN A 83 16.23 -2.84 -4.84
N PRO A 84 17.37 -2.35 -4.32
CA PRO A 84 17.34 -1.38 -3.23
C PRO A 84 16.63 -0.10 -3.67
N LEU A 85 15.83 0.45 -2.77
CA LEU A 85 15.20 1.76 -2.95
C LEU A 85 15.94 2.77 -2.09
N HIS A 86 16.29 3.92 -2.67
CA HIS A 86 17.00 4.97 -1.95
C HIS A 86 16.05 6.09 -1.54
N VAL A 87 16.32 6.69 -0.38
CA VAL A 87 15.56 7.87 0.05
C VAL A 87 15.70 8.99 -0.97
N GLY A 88 14.62 9.73 -1.20
CA GLY A 88 14.58 10.78 -2.22
C GLY A 88 14.18 10.30 -3.62
N GLU A 89 14.18 8.99 -3.88
CA GLU A 89 13.68 8.48 -5.16
C GLU A 89 12.15 8.62 -5.23
N ARG A 90 11.65 8.89 -6.43
CA ARG A 90 10.22 8.88 -6.73
C ARG A 90 9.79 7.53 -7.24
N VAL A 91 8.69 7.04 -6.68
CA VAL A 91 8.13 5.73 -7.05
C VAL A 91 6.64 5.82 -7.31
N ARG A 92 6.16 4.87 -8.12
CA ARG A 92 4.74 4.60 -8.30
C ARG A 92 4.37 3.32 -7.56
N LEU A 93 3.33 3.42 -6.75
CA LEU A 93 2.71 2.28 -6.08
C LEU A 93 1.46 1.89 -6.86
N THR A 94 1.32 0.61 -7.16
CA THR A 94 0.14 0.09 -7.86
C THR A 94 -0.38 -1.12 -7.11
N GLY A 95 -1.68 -1.16 -6.83
CA GLY A 95 -2.35 -2.29 -6.23
C GLY A 95 -3.53 -2.74 -7.07
N ARG A 96 -3.76 -4.05 -7.15
CA ARG A 96 -4.91 -4.62 -7.86
C ARG A 96 -5.45 -5.83 -7.13
N VAL A 97 -6.76 -6.04 -7.23
CA VAL A 97 -7.40 -7.28 -6.78
C VAL A 97 -7.32 -8.29 -7.92
N ASP A 98 -6.81 -9.48 -7.61
CA ASP A 98 -6.70 -10.56 -8.59
C ASP A 98 -7.89 -11.53 -8.51
N ASN A 99 -8.39 -11.80 -7.29
CA ASN A 99 -9.48 -12.74 -7.09
C ASN A 99 -10.24 -12.44 -5.79
N LEU A 100 -11.52 -12.74 -5.79
CA LEU A 100 -12.41 -12.62 -4.64
C LEU A 100 -13.01 -14.00 -4.34
N ARG A 101 -12.86 -14.46 -3.10
CA ARG A 101 -13.47 -15.72 -2.65
C ARG A 101 -14.08 -15.53 -1.27
N ARG A 102 -15.41 -15.54 -1.20
CA ARG A 102 -16.15 -15.41 0.07
C ARG A 102 -15.67 -14.18 0.86
N THR A 103 -14.98 -14.42 1.98
CA THR A 103 -14.44 -13.39 2.87
C THR A 103 -12.96 -13.10 2.62
N LEU A 104 -12.39 -13.64 1.53
CA LEU A 104 -10.97 -13.47 1.21
C LEU A 104 -10.79 -12.64 -0.07
N VAL A 105 -9.81 -11.77 -0.05
CA VAL A 105 -9.34 -11.01 -1.20
C VAL A 105 -7.91 -11.39 -1.49
N TYR A 106 -7.63 -11.77 -2.72
CA TYR A 106 -6.28 -12.02 -3.21
C TYR A 106 -5.86 -10.84 -4.08
N ALA A 107 -4.73 -10.24 -3.75
CA ALA A 107 -4.29 -9.01 -4.39
C ALA A 107 -2.79 -8.99 -4.62
N THR A 108 -2.36 -8.14 -5.56
CA THR A 108 -0.95 -7.94 -5.93
C THR A 108 -0.64 -6.45 -5.91
N ALA A 109 0.58 -6.10 -5.54
CA ALA A 109 1.05 -4.72 -5.59
C ALA A 109 2.47 -4.64 -6.13
N PHE A 110 2.80 -3.47 -6.68
CA PHE A 110 4.10 -3.19 -7.28
C PHE A 110 4.61 -1.83 -6.84
N ILE A 111 5.94 -1.73 -6.70
CA ILE A 111 6.66 -0.46 -6.59
C ILE A 111 7.60 -0.35 -7.78
N ASP A 112 7.44 0.69 -8.57
CA ASP A 112 8.27 0.98 -9.73
C ASP A 112 8.91 2.36 -9.61
N ARG A 113 10.21 2.48 -9.96
CA ARG A 113 10.86 3.79 -10.07
C ARG A 113 10.28 4.58 -11.23
N ILE A 114 9.99 5.84 -11.00
CA ILE A 114 9.48 6.71 -12.06
C ILE A 114 10.58 7.06 -13.05
N ALA A 115 11.82 7.25 -12.58
CA ALA A 115 12.92 7.69 -13.41
C ALA A 115 13.26 6.74 -14.58
N ASP A 116 13.25 5.43 -14.32
CA ASP A 116 13.64 4.42 -15.31
C ASP A 116 12.63 3.28 -15.48
N GLY A 117 11.52 3.29 -14.73
CA GLY A 117 10.52 2.23 -14.76
C GLY A 117 10.98 0.92 -14.09
N GLY A 118 12.12 0.92 -13.41
CA GLY A 118 12.67 -0.27 -12.78
C GLY A 118 11.83 -0.77 -11.64
N ARG A 119 11.55 -2.10 -11.60
CA ARG A 119 10.81 -2.74 -10.52
C ARG A 119 11.65 -2.80 -9.25
N VAL A 120 11.17 -2.14 -8.19
CA VAL A 120 11.82 -2.15 -6.88
C VAL A 120 11.39 -3.37 -6.07
N ALA A 121 10.09 -3.59 -5.99
CA ALA A 121 9.52 -4.69 -5.23
C ALA A 121 8.12 -5.03 -5.72
N GLU A 122 7.66 -6.21 -5.37
CA GLU A 122 6.31 -6.66 -5.63
C GLU A 122 5.81 -7.49 -4.46
N ALA A 123 4.49 -7.55 -4.30
CA ALA A 123 3.89 -8.33 -3.24
C ALA A 123 2.60 -9.01 -3.69
N THR A 124 2.34 -10.16 -3.08
CA THR A 124 1.02 -10.80 -3.09
C THR A 124 0.49 -10.81 -1.67
N ALA A 125 -0.81 -10.67 -1.53
CA ALA A 125 -1.44 -10.69 -0.21
C ALA A 125 -2.80 -11.37 -0.24
N THR A 126 -3.19 -11.86 0.93
CA THR A 126 -4.54 -12.31 1.21
C THR A 126 -5.09 -11.43 2.33
N LEU A 127 -6.23 -10.79 2.07
CA LEU A 127 -6.94 -9.99 3.06
C LEU A 127 -8.21 -10.72 3.49
N MET A 128 -8.54 -10.57 4.76
CA MET A 128 -9.81 -11.06 5.32
C MET A 128 -10.79 -9.89 5.40
N VAL A 129 -11.90 -10.00 4.67
CA VAL A 129 -12.93 -8.97 4.64
C VAL A 129 -13.53 -8.79 6.02
N ARG A 130 -13.69 -7.54 6.44
CA ARG A 130 -14.28 -7.15 7.71
C ARG A 130 -15.33 -6.07 7.48
N GLU A 131 -16.26 -5.97 8.40
CA GLU A 131 -17.14 -4.82 8.48
C GLU A 131 -16.31 -3.57 8.78
N VAL A 132 -16.47 -2.55 7.95
CA VAL A 132 -15.76 -1.28 8.10
C VAL A 132 -16.77 -0.15 8.08
N ASP A 133 -16.60 0.83 8.95
CA ASP A 133 -17.36 2.07 8.85
C ASP A 133 -16.89 2.86 7.63
N LEU A 134 -17.63 2.71 6.54
CA LEU A 134 -17.30 3.33 5.27
C LEU A 134 -17.40 4.85 5.29
N GLN A 135 -18.13 5.41 6.24
CA GLN A 135 -18.31 6.87 6.31
C GLN A 135 -17.09 7.59 6.90
N ALA A 136 -16.33 6.91 7.73
CA ALA A 136 -15.15 7.46 8.37
C ALA A 136 -13.95 7.64 7.42
N ARG A 137 -13.95 6.99 6.26
CA ARG A 137 -12.81 6.98 5.33
C ARG A 137 -12.83 8.11 4.28
N ARG A 138 -13.59 9.11 4.54
CA ARG A 138 -13.69 10.27 3.64
C ARG A 138 -12.59 11.30 3.89
#